data_fce061e118bcd2ad9e78ad9b2a19c423
#
_entry.id   fce061e118bcd2ad9e78ad9b2a19c423
#
_cell.length_a   1.000
_cell.length_b   1.000
_cell.length_c   1.000
_cell.angle_alpha   90.00
_cell.angle_beta   90.00
_cell.angle_gamma   90.00
#
_symmetry.space_group_name_H-M   'P 1'
#
loop_
_entity.id
_entity.type
_entity.pdbx_description
1 polymer ?
#
loop_
_entity_poly.entity_id
_entity_poly.type
_entity_poly.pdbx_seq_one_letter_code
_entity_poly.pdbx_strand_id
1 'polypeptide(L)'
;GTTFVVSIPFEFEQAAEPEITERPVENDLSVVQEEQAVYDFAGKKVLLAEDTAFNEEVATELLAMVHMDVDCAHNGKEAVELFEKAKPGTYMAILMDIHMPVMNGYEAARTIRKSEREDAGTIAIYAMTANSFEEDVSAALNAGMNGHIAKPIDAQILYEVLDKLAKEQQ
;
A
#
# COMPACT_ATOMS: atom_id res chain seq x y z
N GLY A 1 -41.77 -1.56 16.99
CA GLY A 1 -40.90 -0.98 16.00
C GLY A 1 -41.42 0.38 15.57
N THR A 2 -40.61 1.41 15.67
CA THR A 2 -40.93 2.79 15.28
C THR A 2 -40.33 3.06 13.93
N THR A 3 -41.18 3.34 12.93
CA THR A 3 -40.73 3.69 11.56
C THR A 3 -40.70 5.20 11.44
N PHE A 4 -39.55 5.79 11.11
CA PHE A 4 -39.44 7.20 10.77
C PHE A 4 -39.51 7.35 9.25
N VAL A 5 -40.49 8.16 8.78
CA VAL A 5 -40.61 8.57 7.37
C VAL A 5 -40.14 10.01 7.27
N VAL A 6 -39.09 10.26 6.53
CA VAL A 6 -38.59 11.61 6.19
C VAL A 6 -39.08 11.94 4.79
N SER A 7 -39.98 12.93 4.66
CA SER A 7 -40.42 13.45 3.37
C SER A 7 -39.66 14.75 3.09
N ILE A 8 -38.84 14.75 2.01
CA ILE A 8 -38.16 15.96 1.50
C ILE A 8 -39.00 16.50 0.34
N PRO A 9 -39.55 17.71 0.41
CA PRO A 9 -40.23 18.31 -0.73
C PRO A 9 -39.19 18.77 -1.76
N PHE A 10 -39.27 18.20 -2.97
CA PHE A 10 -38.52 18.65 -4.13
C PHE A 10 -39.39 19.54 -4.97
N GLU A 11 -39.10 20.83 -5.05
CA GLU A 11 -39.73 21.73 -6.03
C GLU A 11 -38.97 21.62 -7.34
N PHE A 12 -39.66 21.17 -8.41
CA PHE A 12 -39.15 21.22 -9.76
C PHE A 12 -39.47 22.61 -10.34
N GLU A 13 -38.43 23.43 -10.50
CA GLU A 13 -38.52 24.58 -11.37
C GLU A 13 -38.35 24.10 -12.81
N GLN A 14 -39.37 24.27 -13.63
CA GLN A 14 -39.36 23.97 -15.08
C GLN A 14 -38.46 24.98 -15.79
N ALA A 15 -37.20 24.60 -16.00
CA ALA A 15 -36.31 25.36 -16.87
C ALA A 15 -36.71 25.12 -18.34
N ALA A 16 -36.88 26.20 -19.06
CA ALA A 16 -37.19 26.22 -20.51
C ALA A 16 -36.15 25.42 -21.31
N GLU A 17 -36.64 24.69 -22.31
CA GLU A 17 -35.82 23.94 -23.26
C GLU A 17 -34.85 24.90 -24.00
N PRO A 18 -33.53 24.66 -24.02
CA PRO A 18 -32.64 25.37 -24.91
C PRO A 18 -32.74 24.77 -26.32
N GLU A 19 -32.97 25.62 -27.31
CA GLU A 19 -32.89 25.30 -28.74
C GLU A 19 -31.53 24.63 -29.03
N ILE A 20 -31.58 23.42 -29.55
CA ILE A 20 -30.42 22.68 -30.04
C ILE A 20 -30.01 23.27 -31.40
N THR A 21 -29.07 24.20 -31.40
CA THR A 21 -28.31 24.52 -32.60
C THR A 21 -27.24 23.47 -32.80
N GLU A 22 -27.45 22.63 -33.81
CA GLU A 22 -26.46 21.64 -34.26
C GLU A 22 -25.19 22.37 -34.75
N ARG A 23 -24.14 22.37 -33.89
CA ARG A 23 -22.78 22.59 -34.37
C ARG A 23 -22.14 21.22 -34.53
N PRO A 24 -21.36 20.94 -35.58
CA PRO A 24 -20.62 19.71 -35.70
C PRO A 24 -19.60 19.66 -34.54
N VAL A 25 -19.80 18.73 -33.65
CA VAL A 25 -18.78 18.38 -32.64
C VAL A 25 -17.71 17.62 -33.39
N GLU A 26 -16.63 18.30 -33.77
CA GLU A 26 -15.39 17.61 -34.08
C GLU A 26 -15.03 16.80 -32.86
N ASN A 27 -15.11 15.50 -33.03
CA ASN A 27 -14.79 14.49 -32.04
C ASN A 27 -13.26 14.45 -31.90
N ASP A 28 -12.69 15.45 -31.22
CA ASP A 28 -11.31 15.35 -30.72
C ASP A 28 -11.32 14.46 -29.45
N LEU A 29 -11.52 13.17 -29.70
CA LEU A 29 -11.19 12.14 -28.76
C LEU A 29 -9.66 12.01 -28.73
N SER A 30 -8.98 13.06 -28.29
CA SER A 30 -7.67 12.88 -27.66
C SER A 30 -7.93 12.14 -26.36
N VAL A 31 -8.06 10.82 -26.48
CA VAL A 31 -7.91 9.90 -25.37
C VAL A 31 -6.52 10.21 -24.81
N VAL A 32 -6.48 10.97 -23.72
CA VAL A 32 -5.30 11.02 -22.85
C VAL A 32 -5.16 9.59 -22.38
N GLN A 33 -4.41 8.78 -23.14
CA GLN A 33 -3.84 7.56 -22.64
C GLN A 33 -2.89 8.04 -21.55
N GLU A 34 -3.35 8.01 -20.29
CA GLU A 34 -2.44 7.90 -19.17
C GLU A 34 -1.58 6.67 -19.52
N GLU A 35 -0.32 6.91 -19.88
CA GLU A 35 0.66 5.84 -19.97
C GLU A 35 0.68 5.21 -18.58
N GLN A 36 -0.05 4.11 -18.41
CA GLN A 36 0.02 3.31 -17.20
C GLN A 36 1.47 2.86 -17.11
N ALA A 37 2.18 3.39 -16.11
CA ALA A 37 3.55 3.00 -15.86
C ALA A 37 3.58 1.47 -15.73
N VAL A 38 4.33 0.82 -16.63
CA VAL A 38 4.48 -0.63 -16.60
C VAL A 38 5.52 -0.93 -15.53
N TYR A 39 5.07 -1.39 -14.37
CA TYR A 39 5.94 -1.84 -13.30
C TYR A 39 6.32 -3.30 -13.52
N ASP A 40 7.59 -3.62 -13.37
CA ASP A 40 8.11 -4.99 -13.41
C ASP A 40 9.25 -5.13 -12.39
N PHE A 41 9.03 -5.98 -11.40
CA PHE A 41 9.98 -6.25 -10.32
C PHE A 41 10.48 -7.69 -10.35
N ALA A 42 10.54 -8.32 -11.53
CA ALA A 42 11.04 -9.67 -11.68
C ALA A 42 12.44 -9.84 -11.04
N GLY A 43 12.59 -10.87 -10.22
CA GLY A 43 13.82 -11.15 -9.47
C GLY A 43 14.04 -10.28 -8.22
N LYS A 44 13.09 -9.41 -7.87
CA LYS A 44 13.05 -8.72 -6.58
C LYS A 44 12.13 -9.44 -5.63
N LYS A 45 12.42 -9.34 -4.33
CA LYS A 45 11.63 -9.98 -3.29
C LYS A 45 11.32 -9.01 -2.16
N VAL A 46 10.11 -9.10 -1.61
CA VAL A 46 9.69 -8.39 -0.40
C VAL A 46 9.32 -9.37 0.70
N LEU A 47 9.44 -8.93 1.94
CA LEU A 47 8.88 -9.60 3.11
C LEU A 47 7.58 -8.90 3.47
N LEU A 48 6.47 -9.63 3.43
CA LEU A 48 5.14 -9.17 3.81
C LEU A 48 4.79 -9.71 5.20
N ALA A 49 4.52 -8.84 6.16
CA ALA A 49 4.03 -9.21 7.48
C ALA A 49 2.58 -8.75 7.64
N GLU A 50 1.65 -9.69 7.70
CA GLU A 50 0.20 -9.48 7.78
C GLU A 50 -0.44 -10.66 8.50
N ASP A 51 -1.28 -10.40 9.51
CA ASP A 51 -1.93 -11.46 10.30
C ASP A 51 -3.30 -11.89 9.75
N THR A 52 -3.87 -11.10 8.85
CA THR A 52 -5.18 -11.34 8.27
C THR A 52 -5.05 -11.98 6.89
N ALA A 53 -5.47 -13.23 6.74
CA ALA A 53 -5.34 -13.99 5.50
C ALA A 53 -5.92 -13.28 4.26
N PHE A 54 -7.03 -12.56 4.41
CA PHE A 54 -7.63 -11.79 3.31
C PHE A 54 -6.72 -10.65 2.84
N ASN A 55 -6.13 -9.89 3.78
CA ASN A 55 -5.24 -8.79 3.44
C ASN A 55 -3.93 -9.31 2.83
N GLU A 56 -3.41 -10.43 3.35
CA GLU A 56 -2.23 -11.12 2.79
C GLU A 56 -2.48 -11.54 1.35
N GLU A 57 -3.64 -12.17 1.07
CA GLU A 57 -4.03 -12.58 -0.28
C GLU A 57 -4.08 -11.38 -1.23
N VAL A 58 -4.77 -10.31 -0.85
CA VAL A 58 -4.85 -9.08 -1.67
C VAL A 58 -3.47 -8.50 -1.94
N ALA A 59 -2.62 -8.35 -0.92
CA ALA A 59 -1.28 -7.79 -1.09
C ALA A 59 -0.40 -8.68 -1.97
N THR A 60 -0.47 -9.99 -1.79
CA THR A 60 0.29 -10.97 -2.57
C THR A 60 -0.13 -10.96 -4.04
N GLU A 61 -1.43 -10.90 -4.32
CA GLU A 61 -1.97 -10.78 -5.69
C GLU A 61 -1.47 -9.50 -6.37
N LEU A 62 -1.52 -8.35 -5.71
CA LEU A 62 -1.01 -7.09 -6.23
C LEU A 62 0.49 -7.17 -6.55
N LEU A 63 1.29 -7.77 -5.68
CA LEU A 63 2.72 -7.96 -5.88
C LEU A 63 3.03 -8.95 -7.00
N ALA A 64 2.23 -10.02 -7.14
CA ALA A 64 2.35 -11.00 -8.23
C ALA A 64 2.06 -10.38 -9.60
N MET A 65 1.13 -9.42 -9.70
CA MET A 65 0.82 -8.71 -10.95
C MET A 65 2.03 -7.95 -11.52
N VAL A 66 2.99 -7.61 -10.70
CA VAL A 66 4.24 -6.92 -11.09
C VAL A 66 5.48 -7.81 -10.95
N HIS A 67 5.30 -9.12 -10.94
CA HIS A 67 6.33 -10.16 -10.88
C HIS A 67 7.25 -10.08 -9.64
N MET A 68 6.74 -9.55 -8.53
CA MET A 68 7.47 -9.46 -7.26
C MET A 68 7.34 -10.77 -6.47
N ASP A 69 8.46 -11.35 -6.05
CA ASP A 69 8.45 -12.47 -5.11
C ASP A 69 8.10 -12.01 -3.69
N VAL A 70 7.37 -12.84 -2.94
CA VAL A 70 6.91 -12.51 -1.60
C VAL A 70 7.19 -13.66 -0.64
N ASP A 71 7.80 -13.36 0.49
CA ASP A 71 7.80 -14.23 1.66
C ASP A 71 6.81 -13.67 2.69
N CYS A 72 5.87 -14.47 3.21
CA CYS A 72 4.84 -14.03 4.15
C CYS A 72 5.18 -14.41 5.60
N ALA A 73 4.87 -13.50 6.52
CA ALA A 73 4.91 -13.68 7.96
C ALA A 73 3.56 -13.29 8.56
N HIS A 74 3.06 -14.06 9.52
CA HIS A 74 1.73 -13.84 10.12
C HIS A 74 1.76 -13.05 11.44
N ASN A 75 2.92 -12.57 11.83
CA ASN A 75 3.15 -11.69 12.98
C ASN A 75 4.56 -11.10 12.92
N GLY A 76 4.79 -10.07 13.76
CA GLY A 76 6.08 -9.39 13.79
C GLY A 76 7.26 -10.28 14.17
N LYS A 77 7.04 -11.30 15.00
CA LYS A 77 8.12 -12.23 15.40
C LYS A 77 8.55 -13.09 14.23
N GLU A 78 7.62 -13.63 13.47
CA GLU A 78 7.92 -14.38 12.23
C GLU A 78 8.65 -13.51 11.20
N ALA A 79 8.22 -12.24 11.06
CA ALA A 79 8.88 -11.29 10.16
C ALA A 79 10.35 -11.08 10.54
N VAL A 80 10.64 -10.89 11.84
CA VAL A 80 12.02 -10.80 12.35
C VAL A 80 12.79 -12.08 12.07
N GLU A 81 12.21 -13.25 12.34
CA GLU A 81 12.87 -14.53 12.12
C GLU A 81 13.17 -14.79 10.63
N LEU A 82 12.24 -14.46 9.72
CA LEU A 82 12.46 -14.59 8.28
C LEU A 82 13.56 -13.64 7.81
N PHE A 83 13.52 -12.39 8.28
CA PHE A 83 14.56 -11.43 7.99
C PHE A 83 15.94 -11.91 8.46
N GLU A 84 16.06 -12.39 9.69
CA GLU A 84 17.34 -12.88 10.26
C GLU A 84 17.89 -14.12 9.55
N LYS A 85 17.03 -15.03 9.09
CA LYS A 85 17.40 -16.26 8.38
C LYS A 85 17.81 -16.02 6.93
N ALA A 86 17.29 -14.97 6.29
CA ALA A 86 17.60 -14.64 4.91
C ALA A 86 19.01 -14.09 4.78
N LYS A 87 19.62 -14.22 3.62
CA LYS A 87 20.91 -13.57 3.34
C LYS A 87 20.70 -12.05 3.26
N PRO A 88 21.69 -11.22 3.69
CA PRO A 88 21.62 -9.79 3.44
C PRO A 88 21.35 -9.46 1.98
N GLY A 89 20.50 -8.47 1.73
CA GLY A 89 20.07 -8.08 0.38
C GLY A 89 19.03 -9.01 -0.28
N THR A 90 18.51 -10.03 0.42
CA THR A 90 17.42 -10.89 -0.10
C THR A 90 16.16 -10.09 -0.33
N TYR A 91 15.80 -9.22 0.60
CA TYR A 91 14.59 -8.43 0.51
C TYR A 91 14.90 -7.00 0.04
N MET A 92 14.14 -6.53 -0.93
CA MET A 92 14.16 -5.14 -1.37
C MET A 92 13.48 -4.22 -0.34
N ALA A 93 12.41 -4.71 0.27
CA ALA A 93 11.65 -4.00 1.30
C ALA A 93 10.91 -4.97 2.22
N ILE A 94 10.44 -4.45 3.35
CA ILE A 94 9.53 -5.10 4.28
C ILE A 94 8.24 -4.29 4.31
N LEU A 95 7.11 -4.92 3.97
CA LEU A 95 5.77 -4.39 4.14
C LEU A 95 5.21 -4.95 5.46
N MET A 96 4.98 -4.07 6.44
CA MET A 96 4.76 -4.46 7.82
C MET A 96 3.41 -3.94 8.33
N ASP A 97 2.45 -4.83 8.57
CA ASP A 97 1.25 -4.43 9.32
C ASP A 97 1.63 -3.99 10.74
N ILE A 98 0.96 -2.97 11.22
CA ILE A 98 1.17 -2.44 12.57
C ILE A 98 0.50 -3.32 13.61
N HIS A 99 -0.74 -3.74 13.35
CA HIS A 99 -1.57 -4.39 14.34
C HIS A 99 -1.59 -5.91 14.18
N MET A 100 -0.54 -6.57 14.65
CA MET A 100 -0.42 -8.01 14.63
C MET A 100 -0.32 -8.61 16.03
N PRO A 101 -0.77 -9.87 16.24
CA PRO A 101 -0.61 -10.59 17.49
C PRO A 101 0.87 -10.97 17.73
N VAL A 102 1.19 -11.41 18.94
CA VAL A 102 2.51 -11.89 19.36
C VAL A 102 3.56 -10.77 19.43
N MET A 103 3.80 -10.08 18.34
CA MET A 103 4.69 -8.93 18.21
C MET A 103 4.10 -7.98 17.16
N ASN A 104 3.83 -6.74 17.52
CA ASN A 104 3.32 -5.73 16.62
C ASN A 104 4.40 -5.20 15.66
N GLY A 105 3.97 -4.49 14.59
CA GLY A 105 4.89 -4.01 13.57
C GLY A 105 5.94 -3.03 14.06
N TYR A 106 5.61 -2.18 15.05
CA TYR A 106 6.58 -1.25 15.63
C TYR A 106 7.68 -1.96 16.39
N GLU A 107 7.32 -3.00 17.16
CA GLU A 107 8.28 -3.82 17.89
C GLU A 107 9.17 -4.59 16.92
N ALA A 108 8.59 -5.16 15.88
CA ALA A 108 9.31 -5.87 14.83
C ALA A 108 10.33 -4.96 14.13
N ALA A 109 9.90 -3.76 13.71
CA ALA A 109 10.80 -2.80 13.08
C ALA A 109 11.97 -2.40 13.97
N ARG A 110 11.70 -2.09 15.25
CA ARG A 110 12.78 -1.79 16.22
C ARG A 110 13.73 -2.95 16.42
N THR A 111 13.22 -4.18 16.40
CA THR A 111 14.03 -5.39 16.55
C THR A 111 14.91 -5.59 15.32
N ILE A 112 14.37 -5.45 14.13
CA ILE A 112 15.12 -5.48 12.87
C ILE A 112 16.23 -4.42 12.86
N ARG A 113 15.91 -3.16 13.23
CA ARG A 113 16.90 -2.07 13.26
C ARG A 113 18.04 -2.28 14.27
N LYS A 114 17.82 -3.07 15.30
CA LYS A 114 18.84 -3.43 16.31
C LYS A 114 19.63 -4.68 15.96
N SER A 115 19.27 -5.38 14.91
CA SER A 115 19.97 -6.55 14.43
C SER A 115 21.42 -6.21 14.03
N GLU A 116 22.32 -7.15 14.23
CA GLU A 116 23.73 -7.03 13.80
C GLU A 116 23.92 -7.29 12.29
N ARG A 117 22.85 -7.56 11.56
CA ARG A 117 22.90 -7.74 10.10
C ARG A 117 23.34 -6.45 9.41
N GLU A 118 24.17 -6.59 8.40
CA GLU A 118 24.73 -5.45 7.65
C GLU A 118 23.65 -4.60 6.96
N ASP A 119 22.53 -5.21 6.55
CA ASP A 119 21.40 -4.53 5.91
C ASP A 119 20.28 -4.09 6.88
N ALA A 120 20.39 -4.39 8.16
CA ALA A 120 19.37 -4.06 9.17
C ALA A 120 19.10 -2.55 9.31
N GLY A 121 20.13 -1.73 9.13
CA GLY A 121 20.02 -0.27 9.19
C GLY A 121 19.45 0.36 7.91
N THR A 122 19.55 -0.32 6.79
CA THR A 122 19.25 0.23 5.45
C THR A 122 18.03 -0.37 4.77
N ILE A 123 17.61 -1.58 5.16
CA ILE A 123 16.41 -2.21 4.60
C ILE A 123 15.21 -1.28 4.72
N ALA A 124 14.50 -1.05 3.63
CA ALA A 124 13.28 -0.25 3.63
C ALA A 124 12.15 -1.00 4.38
N ILE A 125 11.54 -0.35 5.37
CA ILE A 125 10.38 -0.88 6.11
C ILE A 125 9.24 0.11 5.95
N TYR A 126 8.12 -0.33 5.37
CA TYR A 126 6.91 0.45 5.21
C TYR A 126 5.79 -0.11 6.07
N ALA A 127 5.21 0.75 6.92
CA ALA A 127 4.05 0.42 7.71
C ALA A 127 2.83 0.24 6.81
N MET A 128 2.04 -0.81 7.01
CA MET A 128 0.68 -0.92 6.46
C MET A 128 -0.30 -0.59 7.59
N THR A 129 -1.11 0.45 7.43
CA THR A 129 -1.96 0.96 8.51
C THR A 129 -3.36 1.31 8.02
N ALA A 130 -4.36 0.97 8.83
CA ALA A 130 -5.76 1.40 8.61
C ALA A 130 -5.96 2.91 8.87
N ASN A 131 -5.04 3.55 9.60
CA ASN A 131 -5.09 4.95 9.96
C ASN A 131 -3.88 5.69 9.40
N SER A 132 -4.14 6.76 8.66
CA SER A 132 -3.09 7.66 8.13
C SER A 132 -2.99 8.95 8.96
N PHE A 133 -3.32 8.89 10.27
CA PHE A 133 -3.19 10.05 11.13
C PHE A 133 -1.72 10.35 11.44
N GLU A 134 -1.41 11.61 11.65
CA GLU A 134 -0.04 12.09 11.92
C GLU A 134 0.63 11.37 13.10
N GLU A 135 -0.14 10.93 14.09
CA GLU A 135 0.35 10.18 15.25
C GLU A 135 0.89 8.81 14.85
N ASP A 136 0.18 8.07 13.98
CA ASP A 136 0.59 6.74 13.52
C ASP A 136 1.80 6.82 12.59
N VAL A 137 1.84 7.84 11.73
CA VAL A 137 3.00 8.11 10.86
C VAL A 137 4.24 8.43 11.71
N SER A 138 4.09 9.30 12.72
CA SER A 138 5.17 9.65 13.64
C SER A 138 5.66 8.43 14.44
N ALA A 139 4.74 7.56 14.89
CA ALA A 139 5.08 6.33 15.59
C ALA A 139 5.86 5.36 14.71
N ALA A 140 5.48 5.21 13.44
CA ALA A 140 6.19 4.38 12.47
C ALA A 140 7.62 4.88 12.22
N LEU A 141 7.79 6.18 11.98
CA LEU A 141 9.12 6.79 11.82
C LEU A 141 9.98 6.64 13.08
N ASN A 142 9.40 6.84 14.27
CA ASN A 142 10.09 6.65 15.55
C ASN A 142 10.47 5.17 15.82
N ALA A 143 9.75 4.22 15.20
CA ALA A 143 10.11 2.82 15.22
C ALA A 143 11.22 2.45 14.23
N GLY A 144 11.68 3.39 13.40
CA GLY A 144 12.71 3.20 12.39
C GLY A 144 12.17 2.74 11.03
N MET A 145 10.86 2.90 10.78
CA MET A 145 10.27 2.65 9.46
C MET A 145 10.54 3.84 8.51
N ASN A 146 10.49 3.59 7.22
CA ASN A 146 10.79 4.58 6.17
C ASN A 146 9.55 5.34 5.69
N GLY A 147 8.35 4.81 5.94
CA GLY A 147 7.09 5.40 5.53
C GLY A 147 5.91 4.51 5.85
N HIS A 148 4.76 4.82 5.25
CA HIS A 148 3.55 4.06 5.43
C HIS A 148 2.76 3.91 4.12
N ILE A 149 1.94 2.88 4.05
CA ILE A 149 0.94 2.61 3.01
C ILE A 149 -0.40 2.44 3.72
N ALA A 150 -1.40 3.19 3.29
CA ALA A 150 -2.74 3.10 3.87
C ALA A 150 -3.44 1.79 3.45
N LYS A 151 -4.22 1.20 4.34
CA LYS A 151 -5.16 0.13 4.05
C LYS A 151 -6.57 0.72 3.82
N PRO A 152 -7.33 0.27 2.80
CA PRO A 152 -7.00 -0.80 1.87
C PRO A 152 -5.87 -0.40 0.93
N ILE A 153 -4.99 -1.37 0.59
CA ILE A 153 -3.81 -1.11 -0.24
C ILE A 153 -4.24 -0.68 -1.64
N ASP A 154 -3.82 0.53 -2.02
CA ASP A 154 -3.93 1.03 -3.39
C ASP A 154 -2.74 0.52 -4.21
N ALA A 155 -3.03 -0.14 -5.33
CA ALA A 155 -2.01 -0.75 -6.19
C ALA A 155 -1.03 0.29 -6.74
N GLN A 156 -1.54 1.46 -7.16
CA GLN A 156 -0.71 2.52 -7.73
C GLN A 156 0.29 3.06 -6.70
N ILE A 157 -0.19 3.35 -5.48
CA ILE A 157 0.67 3.83 -4.38
C ILE A 157 1.71 2.78 -4.01
N LEU A 158 1.32 1.50 -3.92
CA LEU A 158 2.24 0.40 -3.63
C LEU A 158 3.35 0.34 -4.68
N TYR A 159 3.00 0.36 -5.97
CA TYR A 159 3.96 0.26 -7.05
C TYR A 159 4.88 1.48 -7.15
N GLU A 160 4.38 2.68 -6.91
CA GLU A 160 5.21 3.90 -6.85
C GLU A 160 6.26 3.85 -5.74
N VAL A 161 5.87 3.35 -4.56
CA VAL A 161 6.80 3.14 -3.44
C VAL A 161 7.88 2.12 -3.82
N LEU A 162 7.49 0.99 -4.40
CA LEU A 162 8.42 -0.07 -4.81
C LEU A 162 9.35 0.39 -5.95
N ASP A 163 8.84 1.14 -6.92
CA ASP A 163 9.63 1.68 -8.04
C ASP A 163 10.69 2.67 -7.56
N LYS A 164 10.31 3.55 -6.63
CA LYS A 164 11.26 4.46 -6.00
C LYS A 164 12.39 3.70 -5.30
N LEU A 165 12.05 2.67 -4.52
CA LEU A 165 13.05 1.84 -3.83
C LEU A 165 13.93 1.06 -4.81
N ALA A 166 13.37 0.54 -5.90
CA ALA A 166 14.13 -0.17 -6.90
C ALA A 166 15.16 0.73 -7.61
N LYS A 167 14.84 2.00 -7.80
CA LYS A 167 15.74 3.01 -8.39
C LYS A 167 16.84 3.46 -7.43
N GLU A 168 16.57 3.52 -6.13
CA GLU A 168 17.55 3.89 -5.10
C GLU A 168 18.59 2.78 -4.83
N GLN A 169 18.30 1.53 -5.22
CA GLN A 169 19.17 0.36 -5.01
C GLN A 169 19.97 -0.04 -6.26
N GLN A 170 19.91 0.72 -7.35
CA GLN A 170 20.71 0.53 -8.56
C GLN A 170 22.03 1.30 -8.47
#